data_9f4ad08476ce4abb7921edb5129d61e3
#
_entry.id   9f4ad08476ce4abb7921edb5129d61e3
#
_cell.length_a   1.000
_cell.length_b   1.000
_cell.length_c   1.000
_cell.angle_alpha   90.00
_cell.angle_beta   90.00
_cell.angle_gamma   90.00
#
_symmetry.space_group_name_H-M   'P 1'
#
loop_
_entity.id
_entity.type
_entity.pdbx_description
1 polymer ?
#
loop_
_entity_poly.entity_id
_entity_poly.type
_entity_poly.pdbx_seq_one_letter_code
_entity_poly.pdbx_strand_id
1 'polypeptide(L)'
;MGKRSQFERRKNDAYQTPAPAVLPLLPHLRGIHTFAEPCVGEGKLVTALERHGLRCTFSDDIEHGFDAVIDLKHVFAKFDAIITNPPWTREILHQMIVEFQYIAPTWLLFDADWIHTRQALPFLDQCSHIVSVGRVKWIEDSKFTGKDNAAWHRFHAQHVGGPRFFAREAVAA
;
A
#
# COMPACT_ATOMS: atom_id res chain seq x y z
N MET A 1 -7.50 -20.55 18.18
CA MET A 1 -7.48 -19.18 18.75
C MET A 1 -6.02 -18.72 18.84
N GLY A 2 -5.57 -17.86 17.95
CA GLY A 2 -4.21 -17.31 18.01
C GLY A 2 -4.10 -16.23 19.08
N LYS A 3 -3.13 -16.34 19.98
CA LYS A 3 -2.84 -15.31 20.96
C LYS A 3 -2.51 -13.98 20.24
N ARG A 4 -3.28 -12.92 20.49
CA ARG A 4 -2.91 -11.57 20.09
C ARG A 4 -1.64 -11.18 20.83
N SER A 5 -0.51 -10.86 20.12
CA SER A 5 0.67 -10.28 20.77
C SER A 5 0.32 -8.85 21.18
N GLN A 6 0.63 -8.49 22.39
CA GLN A 6 0.55 -7.12 22.91
C GLN A 6 1.84 -6.38 22.53
N PHE A 7 2.10 -6.17 21.24
CA PHE A 7 3.10 -5.19 20.85
C PHE A 7 2.42 -3.83 20.77
N GLU A 8 3.00 -2.87 21.47
CA GLU A 8 2.62 -1.46 21.33
C GLU A 8 2.79 -1.06 19.85
N ARG A 9 1.71 -0.58 19.23
CA ARG A 9 1.79 -0.11 17.85
C ARG A 9 2.72 1.10 17.79
N ARG A 10 3.59 1.16 16.78
CA ARG A 10 4.39 2.35 16.55
C ARG A 10 3.45 3.54 16.28
N LYS A 11 3.86 4.72 16.75
CA LYS A 11 3.13 5.97 16.49
C LYS A 11 2.94 6.12 14.97
N ASN A 12 1.74 6.45 14.55
CA ASN A 12 1.35 6.62 13.15
C ASN A 12 1.44 5.34 12.27
N ASP A 13 1.44 4.13 12.86
CA ASP A 13 1.64 2.87 12.12
C ASP A 13 2.89 2.86 11.21
N ALA A 14 3.95 3.60 11.60
CA ALA A 14 5.17 3.81 10.83
C ALA A 14 6.01 2.53 10.70
N TYR A 15 5.52 1.56 9.92
CA TYR A 15 6.23 0.34 9.59
C TYR A 15 6.77 0.43 8.16
N GLN A 16 8.08 0.27 8.04
CA GLN A 16 8.75 0.27 6.74
C GLN A 16 8.42 -0.98 5.94
N THR A 17 8.12 -0.81 4.66
CA THR A 17 7.77 -1.93 3.79
C THR A 17 9.02 -2.74 3.43
N PRO A 18 9.13 -4.01 3.85
CA PRO A 18 10.28 -4.82 3.50
C PRO A 18 10.20 -5.28 2.05
N ALA A 19 11.35 -5.46 1.39
CA ALA A 19 11.44 -5.86 -0.01
C ALA A 19 10.59 -7.11 -0.38
N PRO A 20 10.50 -8.17 0.45
CA PRO A 20 9.63 -9.32 0.13
C PRO A 20 8.15 -8.99 -0.01
N ALA A 21 7.65 -7.92 0.63
CA ALA A 21 6.26 -7.50 0.50
C ALA A 21 5.96 -6.82 -0.86
N VAL A 22 7.00 -6.38 -1.58
CA VAL A 22 6.90 -5.76 -2.90
C VAL A 22 6.83 -6.81 -4.01
N LEU A 23 7.48 -7.96 -3.85
CA LEU A 23 7.59 -8.98 -4.89
C LEU A 23 6.25 -9.43 -5.49
N PRO A 24 5.18 -9.68 -4.70
CA PRO A 24 3.88 -10.05 -5.27
C PRO A 24 3.23 -8.96 -6.12
N LEU A 25 3.59 -7.70 -5.91
CA LEU A 25 3.05 -6.56 -6.65
C LEU A 25 3.65 -6.44 -8.05
N LEU A 26 4.92 -6.79 -8.23
CA LEU A 26 5.68 -6.52 -9.46
C LEU A 26 5.02 -7.01 -10.75
N PRO A 27 4.43 -8.22 -10.84
CA PRO A 27 3.74 -8.68 -12.05
C PRO A 27 2.57 -7.78 -12.47
N HIS A 28 2.01 -7.03 -11.53
CA HIS A 28 0.85 -6.14 -11.73
C HIS A 28 1.23 -4.70 -12.08
N LEU A 29 2.53 -4.37 -12.10
CA LEU A 29 3.04 -3.03 -12.43
C LEU A 29 3.48 -2.89 -13.90
N ARG A 30 3.08 -3.81 -14.78
CA ARG A 30 3.41 -3.73 -16.21
C ARG A 30 2.86 -2.44 -16.82
N GLY A 31 3.73 -1.68 -17.51
CA GLY A 31 3.38 -0.39 -18.10
C GLY A 31 3.40 0.80 -17.12
N ILE A 32 3.72 0.57 -15.84
CA ILE A 32 4.00 1.63 -14.87
C ILE A 32 5.51 1.81 -14.82
N HIS A 33 5.97 3.03 -15.08
CA HIS A 33 7.39 3.38 -15.10
C HIS A 33 7.75 4.35 -13.98
N THR A 34 6.78 5.20 -13.61
CA THR A 34 6.97 6.25 -12.59
C THR A 34 5.90 6.16 -11.52
N PHE A 35 6.27 6.49 -10.29
CA PHE A 35 5.32 6.46 -9.18
C PHE A 35 5.56 7.58 -8.16
N ALA A 36 4.51 7.84 -7.38
CA ALA A 36 4.56 8.66 -6.18
C ALA A 36 4.43 7.79 -4.93
N GLU A 37 5.21 8.11 -3.88
CA GLU A 37 5.14 7.51 -2.54
C GLU A 37 4.88 8.61 -1.49
N PRO A 38 3.61 8.93 -1.20
CA PRO A 38 3.26 10.04 -0.31
C PRO A 38 3.32 9.72 1.20
N CYS A 39 3.75 8.51 1.58
CA CYS A 39 3.97 8.09 2.96
C CYS A 39 5.33 7.39 3.07
N VAL A 40 6.39 8.06 2.60
CA VAL A 40 7.67 7.44 2.27
C VAL A 40 8.43 6.87 3.47
N GLY A 41 8.24 7.42 4.67
CA GLY A 41 9.00 7.04 5.86
C GLY A 41 10.51 7.04 5.58
N GLU A 42 11.20 5.92 5.85
CA GLU A 42 12.64 5.75 5.58
C GLU A 42 12.96 5.42 4.10
N GLY A 43 11.98 5.38 3.19
CA GLY A 43 12.19 5.15 1.75
C GLY A 43 12.45 3.69 1.36
N LYS A 44 12.18 2.71 2.22
CA LYS A 44 12.43 1.28 1.89
C LYS A 44 11.58 0.79 0.74
N LEU A 45 10.30 1.24 0.64
CA LEU A 45 9.43 0.91 -0.49
C LEU A 45 9.96 1.50 -1.79
N VAL A 46 10.36 2.78 -1.78
CA VAL A 46 10.97 3.45 -2.92
C VAL A 46 12.20 2.67 -3.40
N THR A 47 13.13 2.39 -2.49
CA THR A 47 14.35 1.63 -2.79
C THR A 47 14.03 0.25 -3.40
N ALA A 48 13.02 -0.44 -2.87
CA ALA A 48 12.64 -1.77 -3.37
C ALA A 48 12.06 -1.69 -4.79
N LEU A 49 11.17 -0.74 -5.07
CA LEU A 49 10.57 -0.58 -6.40
C LEU A 49 11.59 -0.11 -7.45
N GLU A 50 12.49 0.80 -7.08
CA GLU A 50 13.54 1.30 -7.99
C GLU A 50 14.54 0.21 -8.39
N ARG A 51 14.86 -0.74 -7.50
CA ARG A 51 15.66 -1.94 -7.84
C ARG A 51 15.00 -2.81 -8.91
N HIS A 52 13.70 -2.68 -9.11
CA HIS A 52 12.94 -3.38 -10.15
C HIS A 52 12.61 -2.50 -11.37
N GLY A 53 13.30 -1.36 -11.52
CA GLY A 53 13.24 -0.53 -12.71
C GLY A 53 12.14 0.54 -12.73
N LEU A 54 11.38 0.72 -11.64
CA LEU A 54 10.49 1.85 -11.51
C LEU A 54 11.29 3.09 -11.06
N ARG A 55 10.76 4.28 -11.30
CA ARG A 55 11.35 5.54 -10.86
C ARG A 55 10.38 6.30 -9.97
N CYS A 56 10.79 6.61 -8.75
CA CYS A 56 10.05 7.52 -7.89
C CYS A 56 10.22 8.96 -8.40
N THR A 57 9.12 9.63 -8.72
CA THR A 57 9.13 11.03 -9.18
C THR A 57 8.63 11.99 -8.12
N PHE A 58 8.00 11.47 -7.08
CA PHE A 58 7.59 12.21 -5.91
C PHE A 58 7.59 11.30 -4.68
N SER A 59 8.16 11.77 -3.58
CA SER A 59 8.02 11.14 -2.27
C SER A 59 8.07 12.18 -1.16
N ASP A 60 7.20 12.01 -0.16
CA ASP A 60 7.16 12.85 1.04
C ASP A 60 6.48 12.11 2.20
N ASP A 61 6.40 12.73 3.37
CA ASP A 61 5.83 12.13 4.57
C ASP A 61 5.25 13.20 5.51
N ILE A 62 4.31 12.77 6.36
CA ILE A 62 3.74 13.63 7.40
C ILE A 62 4.80 14.16 8.38
N GLU A 63 5.89 13.44 8.58
CA GLU A 63 7.01 13.87 9.42
C GLU A 63 7.76 15.09 8.84
N HIS A 64 7.65 15.31 7.53
CA HIS A 64 8.17 16.49 6.85
C HIS A 64 7.14 17.63 6.72
N GLY A 65 5.94 17.42 7.26
CA GLY A 65 4.83 18.39 7.20
C GLY A 65 3.95 18.25 5.96
N PHE A 66 4.11 17.16 5.18
CA PHE A 66 3.29 16.86 4.03
C PHE A 66 2.09 15.98 4.43
N ASP A 67 0.88 16.53 4.37
CA ASP A 67 -0.34 15.74 4.55
C ASP A 67 -0.77 15.15 3.20
N ALA A 68 -0.54 13.86 3.02
CA ALA A 68 -0.79 13.18 1.75
C ALA A 68 -2.25 13.31 1.27
N VAL A 69 -3.23 13.36 2.18
CA VAL A 69 -4.66 13.50 1.84
C VAL A 69 -4.96 14.88 1.26
N ILE A 70 -4.31 15.92 1.81
CA ILE A 70 -4.55 17.31 1.45
C ILE A 70 -3.65 17.75 0.30
N ASP A 71 -2.37 17.42 0.37
CA ASP A 71 -1.32 18.06 -0.42
C ASP A 71 -1.03 17.34 -1.74
N LEU A 72 -1.24 16.02 -1.83
CA LEU A 72 -0.85 15.24 -3.02
C LEU A 72 -1.50 15.74 -4.32
N LYS A 73 -2.73 16.22 -4.28
CA LYS A 73 -3.44 16.80 -5.44
C LYS A 73 -2.81 18.10 -5.95
N HIS A 74 -1.94 18.73 -5.16
CA HIS A 74 -1.22 19.96 -5.53
C HIS A 74 0.21 19.70 -6.02
N VAL A 75 0.62 18.43 -6.06
CA VAL A 75 1.95 18.04 -6.54
C VAL A 75 2.03 18.13 -8.05
N PHE A 76 2.97 18.88 -8.57
CA PHE A 76 3.17 19.07 -10.02
C PHE A 76 3.96 17.92 -10.69
N ALA A 77 4.56 17.02 -9.92
CA ALA A 77 5.27 15.86 -10.47
C ALA A 77 4.29 14.95 -11.21
N LYS A 78 4.73 14.42 -12.36
CA LYS A 78 3.95 13.42 -13.12
C LYS A 78 4.38 12.03 -12.71
N PHE A 79 3.42 11.15 -12.51
CA PHE A 79 3.62 9.73 -12.19
C PHE A 79 2.49 8.90 -12.78
N ASP A 80 2.80 7.64 -13.11
CA ASP A 80 1.84 6.69 -13.69
C ASP A 80 0.94 6.06 -12.61
N ALA A 81 1.41 5.99 -11.37
CA ALA A 81 0.68 5.40 -10.24
C ALA A 81 1.11 6.02 -8.91
N ILE A 82 0.25 5.90 -7.92
CA ILE A 82 0.57 6.06 -6.50
C ILE A 82 0.79 4.65 -5.93
N ILE A 83 1.93 4.44 -5.25
CA ILE A 83 2.26 3.15 -4.63
C ILE A 83 2.76 3.44 -3.23
N THR A 84 2.00 3.05 -2.20
CA THR A 84 2.30 3.41 -0.82
C THR A 84 1.86 2.35 0.19
N ASN A 85 2.52 2.31 1.34
CA ASN A 85 2.07 1.66 2.55
C ASN A 85 1.50 2.73 3.50
N PRO A 86 0.20 3.00 3.44
CA PRO A 86 -0.41 4.09 4.19
C PRO A 86 -0.56 3.75 5.68
N PRO A 87 -0.86 4.72 6.55
CA PRO A 87 -1.39 4.44 7.88
C PRO A 87 -2.65 3.56 7.79
N TRP A 88 -2.75 2.51 8.63
CA TRP A 88 -3.90 1.58 8.59
C TRP A 88 -5.10 2.05 9.43
N THR A 89 -5.00 3.23 10.03
CA THR A 89 -6.11 3.91 10.71
C THR A 89 -7.22 4.17 9.70
N ARG A 90 -8.41 3.62 9.94
CA ARG A 90 -9.51 3.55 8.96
C ARG A 90 -9.91 4.92 8.41
N GLU A 91 -9.98 5.94 9.26
CA GLU A 91 -10.35 7.30 8.87
C GLU A 91 -9.38 7.86 7.82
N ILE A 92 -8.07 7.70 8.04
CA ILE A 92 -7.03 8.20 7.12
C ILE A 92 -6.98 7.33 5.86
N LEU A 93 -6.98 6.00 6.01
CA LEU A 93 -6.95 5.05 4.91
C LEU A 93 -8.10 5.29 3.93
N HIS A 94 -9.32 5.46 4.42
CA HIS A 94 -10.50 5.66 3.57
C HIS A 94 -10.44 7.01 2.84
N GLN A 95 -9.94 8.07 3.48
CA GLN A 95 -9.69 9.35 2.81
C GLN A 95 -8.65 9.21 1.70
N MET A 96 -7.55 8.51 1.95
CA MET A 96 -6.54 8.23 0.92
C MET A 96 -7.11 7.42 -0.25
N ILE A 97 -7.95 6.40 0.00
CA ILE A 97 -8.63 5.66 -1.07
C ILE A 97 -9.47 6.61 -1.94
N VAL A 98 -10.26 7.48 -1.31
CA VAL A 98 -11.13 8.42 -2.04
C VAL A 98 -10.31 9.42 -2.84
N GLU A 99 -9.34 10.10 -2.23
CA GLU A 99 -8.60 11.19 -2.88
C GLU A 99 -7.64 10.68 -3.96
N PHE A 100 -6.85 9.65 -3.64
CA PHE A 100 -5.75 9.21 -4.51
C PHE A 100 -6.22 8.59 -5.82
N GLN A 101 -7.32 7.83 -5.81
CA GLN A 101 -7.84 7.16 -7.00
C GLN A 101 -8.25 8.14 -8.12
N TYR A 102 -8.54 9.40 -7.80
CA TYR A 102 -8.83 10.45 -8.77
C TYR A 102 -7.58 11.11 -9.33
N ILE A 103 -6.44 10.99 -8.63
CA ILE A 103 -5.15 11.55 -9.07
C ILE A 103 -4.47 10.57 -10.05
N ALA A 104 -4.36 9.30 -9.67
CA ALA A 104 -3.77 8.23 -10.48
C ALA A 104 -4.24 6.85 -10.00
N PRO A 105 -4.03 5.77 -10.79
CA PRO A 105 -4.17 4.40 -10.29
C PRO A 105 -3.36 4.21 -9.02
N THR A 106 -4.00 3.76 -7.96
CA THR A 106 -3.42 3.77 -6.61
C THR A 106 -3.28 2.37 -6.04
N TRP A 107 -2.07 1.99 -5.62
CA TRP A 107 -1.77 0.75 -4.94
C TRP A 107 -1.48 1.02 -3.47
N LEU A 108 -2.29 0.45 -2.59
CA LEU A 108 -2.18 0.60 -1.14
C LEU A 108 -1.91 -0.76 -0.50
N LEU A 109 -0.86 -0.83 0.33
CA LEU A 109 -0.53 -2.02 1.13
C LEU A 109 -1.16 -1.91 2.51
N PHE A 110 -2.16 -2.73 2.79
CA PHE A 110 -2.77 -2.75 4.11
C PHE A 110 -3.43 -4.11 4.43
N ASP A 111 -4.11 -4.17 5.58
CA ASP A 111 -4.81 -5.33 6.13
C ASP A 111 -5.69 -6.03 5.09
N ALA A 112 -5.39 -7.31 4.80
CA ALA A 112 -6.15 -8.11 3.84
C ALA A 112 -7.58 -8.41 4.30
N ASP A 113 -7.83 -8.43 5.61
CA ASP A 113 -9.17 -8.71 6.15
C ASP A 113 -10.12 -7.51 6.03
N TRP A 114 -9.59 -6.33 5.64
CA TRP A 114 -10.40 -5.13 5.42
C TRP A 114 -11.57 -5.37 4.46
N ILE A 115 -11.37 -6.12 3.37
CA ILE A 115 -12.41 -6.41 2.37
C ILE A 115 -13.64 -7.10 2.96
N HIS A 116 -13.47 -7.83 4.06
CA HIS A 116 -14.57 -8.53 4.75
C HIS A 116 -15.37 -7.64 5.70
N THR A 117 -14.98 -6.37 5.83
CA THR A 117 -15.66 -5.44 6.73
C THR A 117 -16.79 -4.69 6.02
N ARG A 118 -17.83 -4.29 6.78
CA ARG A 118 -18.89 -3.42 6.25
C ARG A 118 -18.36 -2.06 5.77
N GLN A 119 -17.25 -1.60 6.35
CA GLN A 119 -16.62 -0.33 6.00
C GLN A 119 -15.98 -0.34 4.62
N ALA A 120 -15.67 -1.51 4.07
CA ALA A 120 -15.10 -1.65 2.74
C ALA A 120 -16.15 -1.44 1.62
N LEU A 121 -17.42 -1.72 1.89
CA LEU A 121 -18.49 -1.74 0.88
C LEU A 121 -18.52 -0.51 -0.05
N PRO A 122 -18.39 0.73 0.43
CA PRO A 122 -18.43 1.91 -0.44
C PRO A 122 -17.27 2.02 -1.43
N PHE A 123 -16.19 1.26 -1.23
CA PHE A 123 -14.95 1.37 -2.01
C PHE A 123 -14.73 0.19 -2.96
N LEU A 124 -15.54 -0.87 -2.85
CA LEU A 124 -15.27 -2.13 -3.55
C LEU A 124 -15.42 -2.00 -5.06
N ASP A 125 -16.36 -1.19 -5.54
CA ASP A 125 -16.56 -1.00 -6.98
C ASP A 125 -15.32 -0.43 -7.67
N GLN A 126 -14.61 0.49 -7.05
CA GLN A 126 -13.39 1.09 -7.54
C GLN A 126 -12.13 0.29 -7.22
N CYS A 127 -12.23 -0.72 -6.36
CA CYS A 127 -11.13 -1.65 -6.11
C CYS A 127 -11.01 -2.65 -7.26
N SER A 128 -9.94 -2.61 -8.03
CA SER A 128 -9.78 -3.46 -9.21
C SER A 128 -8.97 -4.73 -8.95
N HIS A 129 -8.01 -4.68 -8.01
CA HIS A 129 -7.13 -5.80 -7.68
C HIS A 129 -6.93 -5.92 -6.19
N ILE A 130 -6.85 -7.16 -5.72
CA ILE A 130 -6.33 -7.51 -4.41
C ILE A 130 -5.24 -8.55 -4.63
N VAL A 131 -3.99 -8.18 -4.34
CA VAL A 131 -2.83 -9.06 -4.50
C VAL A 131 -2.36 -9.51 -3.13
N SER A 132 -2.46 -10.80 -2.85
CA SER A 132 -2.08 -11.36 -1.55
C SER A 132 -0.58 -11.22 -1.29
N VAL A 133 -0.21 -10.71 -0.12
CA VAL A 133 1.17 -10.68 0.39
C VAL A 133 1.33 -11.70 1.52
N GLY A 134 0.32 -11.82 2.37
CA GLY A 134 0.35 -12.67 3.56
C GLY A 134 0.96 -11.94 4.75
N ARG A 135 1.50 -12.69 5.70
CA ARG A 135 2.09 -12.12 6.91
C ARG A 135 3.46 -11.51 6.62
N VAL A 136 3.59 -10.21 6.90
CA VAL A 136 4.80 -9.43 6.63
C VAL A 136 5.66 -9.37 7.89
N LYS A 137 6.97 -9.53 7.74
CA LYS A 137 7.95 -9.29 8.80
C LYS A 137 8.30 -7.80 8.81
N TRP A 138 7.53 -7.00 9.54
CA TRP A 138 7.67 -5.54 9.58
C TRP A 138 8.92 -5.04 10.31
N ILE A 139 9.47 -5.85 11.21
CA ILE A 139 10.67 -5.53 11.99
C ILE A 139 11.75 -6.53 11.60
N GLU A 140 12.82 -6.06 10.98
CA GLU A 140 13.89 -6.92 10.39
C GLU A 140 14.51 -7.88 11.41
N ASP A 141 14.81 -7.41 12.60
CA ASP A 141 15.45 -8.22 13.66
C ASP A 141 14.47 -9.04 14.51
N SER A 142 13.17 -8.93 14.22
CA SER A 142 12.16 -9.73 14.92
C SER A 142 12.23 -11.19 14.49
N LYS A 143 12.07 -12.11 15.44
CA LYS A 143 11.84 -13.54 15.15
C LYS A 143 10.42 -13.82 14.66
N PHE A 144 9.53 -12.83 14.71
CA PHE A 144 8.11 -12.98 14.43
C PHE A 144 7.70 -12.17 13.21
N THR A 145 6.78 -12.74 12.43
CA THR A 145 6.03 -12.01 11.40
C THR A 145 4.87 -11.23 12.04
N GLY A 146 4.35 -10.26 11.32
CA GLY A 146 3.08 -9.61 11.68
C GLY A 146 1.96 -10.64 11.85
N LYS A 147 0.94 -10.31 12.62
CA LYS A 147 -0.20 -11.20 12.88
C LYS A 147 -1.21 -11.19 11.77
N ASP A 148 -1.40 -10.01 11.20
CA ASP A 148 -2.40 -9.76 10.20
C ASP A 148 -1.80 -10.03 8.82
N ASN A 149 -2.61 -10.58 7.92
CA ASN A 149 -2.24 -10.70 6.54
C ASN A 149 -2.32 -9.32 5.88
N ALA A 150 -1.36 -9.01 5.04
CA ALA A 150 -1.37 -7.83 4.20
C ALA A 150 -1.69 -8.20 2.74
N ALA A 151 -2.27 -7.26 2.02
CA ALA A 151 -2.48 -7.35 0.58
C ALA A 151 -2.28 -5.96 -0.06
N TRP A 152 -1.86 -5.97 -1.30
CA TRP A 152 -1.92 -4.79 -2.14
C TRP A 152 -3.33 -4.65 -2.72
N HIS A 153 -3.94 -3.48 -2.52
CA HIS A 153 -5.25 -3.15 -3.08
C HIS A 153 -5.08 -2.04 -4.12
N ARG A 154 -5.61 -2.27 -5.32
CA ARG A 154 -5.56 -1.28 -6.40
C ARG A 154 -6.90 -0.60 -6.55
N PHE A 155 -6.92 0.72 -6.41
CA PHE A 155 -8.08 1.58 -6.63
C PHE A 155 -7.90 2.45 -7.88
N HIS A 156 -9.00 2.69 -8.58
CA HIS A 156 -9.02 3.57 -9.73
C HIS A 156 -10.45 4.10 -9.94
N ALA A 157 -10.60 5.42 -9.99
CA ALA A 157 -11.92 6.07 -10.03
C ALA A 157 -12.81 5.66 -11.22
N GLN A 158 -12.20 5.21 -12.32
CA GLN A 158 -12.93 4.75 -13.51
C GLN A 158 -13.22 3.24 -13.50
N HIS A 159 -12.74 2.50 -12.50
CA HIS A 159 -13.01 1.07 -12.40
C HIS A 159 -14.40 0.83 -11.83
N VAL A 160 -15.09 -0.18 -12.35
CA VAL A 160 -16.38 -0.68 -11.86
C VAL A 160 -16.38 -2.21 -11.84
N GLY A 161 -17.16 -2.80 -10.95
CA GLY A 161 -17.37 -4.24 -10.91
C GLY A 161 -16.57 -4.98 -9.83
N GLY A 162 -15.89 -4.25 -8.97
CA GLY A 162 -15.20 -4.80 -7.82
C GLY A 162 -13.87 -5.48 -8.12
N PRO A 163 -13.22 -6.07 -7.09
CA PRO A 163 -11.85 -6.54 -7.20
C PRO A 163 -11.74 -7.95 -7.75
N ARG A 164 -10.67 -8.16 -8.52
CA ARG A 164 -10.13 -9.49 -8.80
C ARG A 164 -9.06 -9.82 -7.75
N PHE A 165 -9.16 -11.01 -7.15
CA PHE A 165 -8.15 -11.52 -6.22
C PHE A 165 -7.02 -12.24 -6.98
N PHE A 166 -5.78 -11.95 -6.58
CA PHE A 166 -4.57 -12.60 -7.07
C PHE A 166 -3.81 -13.22 -5.89
N ALA A 167 -3.59 -14.51 -5.97
CA ALA A 167 -2.73 -15.17 -5.01
C ALA A 167 -1.27 -14.71 -5.20
N ARG A 168 -0.50 -14.71 -4.11
CA ARG A 168 0.95 -14.58 -4.25
C ARG A 168 1.49 -15.79 -4.99
N GLU A 169 2.36 -15.58 -5.96
CA GLU A 169 3.08 -16.69 -6.58
C GLU A 169 3.98 -17.37 -5.53
N ALA A 170 4.02 -18.69 -5.57
CA ALA A 170 4.98 -19.41 -4.75
C ALA A 170 6.38 -18.98 -5.22
N VAL A 171 7.16 -18.37 -4.33
CA VAL A 171 8.59 -18.15 -4.61
C VAL A 171 9.18 -19.53 -4.76
N ALA A 172 9.67 -19.86 -5.97
CA ALA A 172 10.42 -21.10 -6.19
C ALA A 172 11.59 -21.11 -5.20
N ALA A 173 11.62 -22.17 -4.39
CA ALA A 173 12.64 -22.38 -3.37
C ALA A 173 14.02 -22.63 -4.01
#